data_e0ed524e54d7c7a67c8f64066462bf61
#
_entry.id   e0ed524e54d7c7a67c8f64066462bf61
#
_cell.length_a   1.000
_cell.length_b   1.000
_cell.length_c   1.000
_cell.angle_alpha   90.00
_cell.angle_beta   90.00
_cell.angle_gamma   90.00
#
_symmetry.space_group_name_H-M   'P 1'
#
loop_
_entity.id
_entity.type
_entity.pdbx_description
1 polymer ?
#
loop_
_entity_poly.entity_id
_entity_poly.type
_entity_poly.pdbx_seq_one_letter_code
_entity_poly.pdbx_strand_id
1 'polypeptide(L)'
;MSVTDQGIINFEALEKAAVRNDPFPFLIVSDFLRRETADQVAKDFPKIDFAGSVPVNVVECGPFFRRFLEELEGNVLRSAIEKKFDVQLENRPTFITLRGKTRAKDGRIHTDTKSKLITLLLYLNPEWESDAGRLRILRDSENLENYVIEIPPTLGQCLIFKVTDNCWHGHKPFEGERRAIQLNYLTNEAALKQHLSKHNLSARWKNWKRWFSRGDEY
;
A
#
# COMPACT_ATOMS: atom_id res chain seq x y z
N MET A 1 -10.65 -29.95 -1.55
CA MET A 1 -10.36 -28.75 -2.34
C MET A 1 -8.99 -28.27 -1.90
N SER A 2 -8.05 -28.17 -2.82
CA SER A 2 -6.70 -27.67 -2.50
C SER A 2 -6.78 -26.16 -2.16
N VAL A 3 -5.93 -25.68 -1.24
CA VAL A 3 -5.80 -24.24 -0.87
C VAL A 3 -5.57 -23.34 -2.10
N THR A 4 -5.22 -23.93 -3.24
CA THR A 4 -4.97 -23.24 -4.51
C THR A 4 -6.23 -22.83 -5.28
N ASP A 5 -7.41 -23.33 -4.90
CA ASP A 5 -8.67 -23.10 -5.64
C ASP A 5 -9.50 -21.94 -5.04
N GLN A 6 -9.16 -21.49 -3.82
CA GLN A 6 -9.74 -20.31 -3.20
C GLN A 6 -8.78 -19.13 -3.40
N GLY A 7 -9.28 -17.97 -3.87
CA GLY A 7 -8.49 -16.75 -4.05
C GLY A 7 -7.77 -16.31 -2.76
N ILE A 8 -6.82 -15.40 -2.88
CA ILE A 8 -5.99 -14.90 -1.78
C ILE A 8 -6.71 -13.76 -1.03
N ILE A 9 -7.44 -12.92 -1.78
CA ILE A 9 -8.20 -11.81 -1.22
C ILE A 9 -9.51 -12.29 -0.61
N ASN A 10 -9.83 -11.79 0.57
CA ASN A 10 -11.09 -12.03 1.26
C ASN A 10 -12.16 -11.02 0.81
N PHE A 11 -12.79 -11.31 -0.33
CA PHE A 11 -13.84 -10.45 -0.88
C PHE A 11 -15.07 -10.33 0.01
N GLU A 12 -15.36 -11.33 0.83
CA GLU A 12 -16.47 -11.28 1.78
C GLU A 12 -16.21 -10.23 2.87
N ALA A 13 -14.99 -10.17 3.40
CA ALA A 13 -14.60 -9.14 4.36
C ALA A 13 -14.65 -7.73 3.72
N LEU A 14 -14.19 -7.59 2.47
CA LEU A 14 -14.28 -6.34 1.73
C LEU A 14 -15.75 -5.94 1.49
N GLU A 15 -16.62 -6.87 1.17
CA GLU A 15 -18.04 -6.58 0.93
C GLU A 15 -18.75 -6.12 2.21
N LYS A 16 -18.43 -6.68 3.37
CA LYS A 16 -18.97 -6.28 4.67
C LYS A 16 -18.44 -4.94 5.17
N ALA A 17 -17.26 -4.51 4.73
CA ALA A 17 -16.64 -3.26 5.18
C ALA A 17 -17.47 -2.05 4.74
N ALA A 18 -17.84 -1.20 5.69
CA ALA A 18 -18.58 0.03 5.42
C ALA A 18 -17.66 1.18 5.02
N VAL A 19 -18.06 1.95 4.01
CA VAL A 19 -17.39 3.22 3.67
C VAL A 19 -17.78 4.27 4.71
N ARG A 20 -16.80 4.93 5.29
CA ARG A 20 -16.92 6.10 6.14
C ARG A 20 -16.62 7.33 5.28
N ASN A 21 -17.38 8.41 5.46
CA ASN A 21 -17.26 9.63 4.65
C ASN A 21 -16.66 10.83 5.42
N ASP A 22 -16.39 10.68 6.71
CA ASP A 22 -15.78 11.70 7.54
C ASP A 22 -14.35 11.26 7.96
N PRO A 23 -13.31 12.02 7.61
CA PRO A 23 -13.24 13.33 6.93
C PRO A 23 -13.25 13.25 5.39
N PHE A 24 -13.13 12.09 4.82
CA PHE A 24 -13.19 11.78 3.38
C PHE A 24 -13.60 10.32 3.19
N PRO A 25 -13.98 9.88 1.97
CA PRO A 25 -14.42 8.50 1.78
C PRO A 25 -13.27 7.49 1.97
N PHE A 26 -13.39 6.61 2.97
CA PHE A 26 -12.46 5.49 3.20
C PHE A 26 -13.16 4.30 3.82
N LEU A 27 -12.56 3.13 3.71
CA LEU A 27 -12.93 1.92 4.43
C LEU A 27 -11.70 1.17 4.94
N ILE A 28 -11.90 0.36 5.97
CA ILE A 28 -10.87 -0.49 6.55
C ILE A 28 -11.36 -1.94 6.53
N VAL A 29 -10.48 -2.84 6.12
CA VAL A 29 -10.71 -4.29 6.14
C VAL A 29 -9.60 -4.92 6.97
N SER A 30 -9.93 -5.50 8.12
CA SER A 30 -8.94 -6.11 9.03
C SER A 30 -8.42 -7.45 8.51
N ASP A 31 -9.27 -8.21 7.82
CA ASP A 31 -8.97 -9.53 7.25
C ASP A 31 -9.03 -9.47 5.72
N PHE A 32 -8.29 -8.55 5.09
CA PHE A 32 -8.28 -8.38 3.64
C PHE A 32 -7.69 -9.61 2.91
N LEU A 33 -6.76 -10.29 3.55
CA LEU A 33 -6.25 -11.58 3.10
C LEU A 33 -7.01 -12.72 3.78
N ARG A 34 -7.25 -13.80 3.06
CA ARG A 34 -7.76 -15.02 3.68
C ARG A 34 -6.73 -15.57 4.67
N ARG A 35 -7.19 -16.02 5.83
CA ARG A 35 -6.33 -16.50 6.92
C ARG A 35 -5.36 -17.59 6.44
N GLU A 36 -5.83 -18.49 5.58
CA GLU A 36 -5.05 -19.63 5.07
C GLU A 36 -3.92 -19.22 4.14
N THR A 37 -3.97 -17.99 3.60
CA THR A 37 -3.00 -17.48 2.61
C THR A 37 -2.18 -16.30 3.12
N ALA A 38 -2.62 -15.62 4.18
CA ALA A 38 -2.01 -14.40 4.68
C ALA A 38 -0.52 -14.59 5.04
N ASP A 39 -0.21 -15.66 5.79
CA ASP A 39 1.18 -15.95 6.19
C ASP A 39 2.06 -16.28 4.97
N GLN A 40 1.51 -16.94 3.95
CA GLN A 40 2.25 -17.23 2.73
C GLN A 40 2.55 -15.96 1.92
N VAL A 41 1.60 -15.02 1.84
CA VAL A 41 1.82 -13.70 1.22
C VAL A 41 2.92 -12.94 1.96
N ALA A 42 2.86 -12.92 3.30
CA ALA A 42 3.86 -12.23 4.12
C ALA A 42 5.25 -12.87 4.01
N LYS A 43 5.32 -14.20 3.95
CA LYS A 43 6.57 -14.96 3.81
C LYS A 43 7.21 -14.78 2.43
N ASP A 44 6.39 -14.68 1.39
CA ASP A 44 6.82 -14.54 -0.01
C ASP A 44 7.02 -13.06 -0.41
N PHE A 45 6.85 -12.13 0.53
CA PHE A 45 7.12 -10.71 0.32
C PHE A 45 8.59 -10.49 -0.06
N PRO A 46 8.89 -9.75 -1.13
CA PRO A 46 10.26 -9.59 -1.61
C PRO A 46 11.16 -8.89 -0.58
N LYS A 47 12.43 -9.28 -0.56
CA LYS A 47 13.42 -8.66 0.32
C LYS A 47 13.75 -7.24 -0.13
N ILE A 48 13.34 -6.26 0.65
CA ILE A 48 13.58 -4.83 0.42
C ILE A 48 14.39 -4.26 1.60
N ASP A 49 15.71 -4.15 1.41
CA ASP A 49 16.65 -3.78 2.48
C ASP A 49 16.80 -2.26 2.69
N PHE A 50 16.20 -1.46 1.82
CA PHE A 50 16.30 0.00 1.84
C PHE A 50 14.96 0.66 2.17
N ALA A 51 15.02 1.86 2.73
CA ALA A 51 13.84 2.63 3.05
C ALA A 51 13.26 3.38 1.85
N GLY A 52 11.94 3.51 1.85
CA GLY A 52 11.14 4.15 0.80
C GLY A 52 10.38 3.14 -0.04
N SER A 53 9.54 3.65 -0.94
CA SER A 53 8.72 2.81 -1.84
C SER A 53 9.49 2.46 -3.10
N VAL A 54 9.25 1.27 -3.62
CA VAL A 54 9.82 0.76 -4.88
C VAL A 54 8.69 0.21 -5.73
N PRO A 55 8.65 0.50 -7.04
CA PRO A 55 7.68 -0.12 -7.94
C PRO A 55 7.84 -1.63 -7.98
N VAL A 56 6.74 -2.35 -8.04
CA VAL A 56 6.76 -3.82 -8.04
C VAL A 56 7.49 -4.42 -9.24
N ASN A 57 7.46 -3.76 -10.37
CA ASN A 57 8.09 -4.22 -11.62
C ASN A 57 9.62 -4.22 -11.61
N VAL A 58 10.27 -3.67 -10.57
CA VAL A 58 11.73 -3.65 -10.42
C VAL A 58 12.23 -4.52 -9.25
N VAL A 59 11.36 -5.34 -8.68
CA VAL A 59 11.68 -6.29 -7.61
C VAL A 59 11.34 -7.71 -8.04
N GLU A 60 12.18 -8.67 -7.67
CA GLU A 60 11.89 -10.08 -7.86
C GLU A 60 10.90 -10.55 -6.79
N CYS A 61 9.76 -11.06 -7.24
CA CYS A 61 8.71 -11.60 -6.38
C CYS A 61 8.64 -13.13 -6.54
N GLY A 62 8.36 -13.84 -5.46
CA GLY A 62 8.06 -15.25 -5.49
C GLY A 62 6.77 -15.57 -6.26
N PRO A 63 6.54 -16.82 -6.64
CA PRO A 63 5.39 -17.18 -7.48
C PRO A 63 4.04 -16.94 -6.78
N PHE A 64 3.95 -17.18 -5.48
CA PHE A 64 2.72 -16.96 -4.72
C PHE A 64 2.41 -15.45 -4.60
N PHE A 65 3.42 -14.64 -4.34
CA PHE A 65 3.27 -13.19 -4.27
C PHE A 65 2.88 -12.60 -5.62
N ARG A 66 3.41 -13.13 -6.76
CA ARG A 66 2.97 -12.72 -8.10
C ARG A 66 1.50 -13.01 -8.35
N ARG A 67 1.03 -14.21 -8.00
CA ARG A 67 -0.40 -14.54 -8.07
C ARG A 67 -1.25 -13.58 -7.25
N PHE A 68 -0.78 -13.21 -6.06
CA PHE A 68 -1.46 -12.21 -5.25
C PHE A 68 -1.52 -10.82 -5.93
N LEU A 69 -0.44 -10.39 -6.58
CA LEU A 69 -0.42 -9.14 -7.34
C LEU A 69 -1.41 -9.18 -8.51
N GLU A 70 -1.56 -10.31 -9.19
CA GLU A 70 -2.56 -10.51 -10.25
C GLU A 70 -3.98 -10.37 -9.70
N GLU A 71 -4.27 -10.90 -8.52
CA GLU A 71 -5.58 -10.70 -7.87
C GLU A 71 -5.80 -9.22 -7.48
N LEU A 72 -4.76 -8.52 -6.99
CA LEU A 72 -4.84 -7.09 -6.66
C LEU A 72 -5.15 -6.22 -7.88
N GLU A 73 -4.66 -6.58 -9.05
CA GLU A 73 -4.92 -5.85 -10.31
C GLU A 73 -6.16 -6.40 -11.05
N GLY A 74 -6.74 -7.48 -10.53
CA GLY A 74 -7.86 -8.18 -11.15
C GLY A 74 -9.17 -7.39 -11.17
N ASN A 75 -10.03 -7.74 -12.13
CA ASN A 75 -11.34 -7.09 -12.31
C ASN A 75 -12.27 -7.28 -11.12
N VAL A 76 -12.15 -8.37 -10.35
CA VAL A 76 -13.00 -8.63 -9.18
C VAL A 76 -12.77 -7.59 -8.11
N LEU A 77 -11.51 -7.29 -7.77
CA LEU A 77 -11.18 -6.23 -6.80
C LEU A 77 -11.58 -4.85 -7.34
N ARG A 78 -11.29 -4.59 -8.62
CA ARG A 78 -11.67 -3.34 -9.30
C ARG A 78 -13.16 -3.07 -9.16
N SER A 79 -14.02 -4.01 -9.55
CA SER A 79 -15.48 -3.88 -9.49
C SER A 79 -16.00 -3.74 -8.05
N ALA A 80 -15.38 -4.44 -7.09
CA ALA A 80 -15.72 -4.28 -5.68
C ALA A 80 -15.43 -2.85 -5.18
N ILE A 81 -14.30 -2.27 -5.57
CA ILE A 81 -13.92 -0.89 -5.23
C ILE A 81 -14.83 0.12 -5.94
N GLU A 82 -15.14 -0.07 -7.22
CA GLU A 82 -16.07 0.77 -7.97
C GLU A 82 -17.43 0.87 -7.26
N LYS A 83 -17.98 -0.28 -6.86
CA LYS A 83 -19.25 -0.36 -6.12
C LYS A 83 -19.18 0.36 -4.76
N LYS A 84 -18.06 0.23 -4.02
CA LYS A 84 -17.90 0.82 -2.69
C LYS A 84 -17.79 2.34 -2.71
N PHE A 85 -17.09 2.91 -3.68
CA PHE A 85 -16.74 4.32 -3.71
C PHE A 85 -17.48 5.14 -4.77
N ASP A 86 -18.39 4.51 -5.51
CA ASP A 86 -19.10 5.13 -6.65
C ASP A 86 -18.10 5.85 -7.58
N VAL A 87 -17.19 5.07 -8.16
CA VAL A 87 -16.10 5.55 -9.02
C VAL A 87 -15.94 4.63 -10.23
N GLN A 88 -15.60 5.20 -11.39
CA GLN A 88 -15.32 4.42 -12.59
C GLN A 88 -13.80 4.15 -12.69
N LEU A 89 -13.42 2.88 -12.59
CA LEU A 89 -12.04 2.42 -12.67
C LEU A 89 -11.77 1.56 -13.92
N GLU A 90 -12.77 1.30 -14.72
CA GLU A 90 -12.62 0.60 -15.99
C GLU A 90 -11.58 1.31 -16.85
N ASN A 91 -10.64 0.56 -17.42
CA ASN A 91 -9.52 1.07 -18.22
C ASN A 91 -8.60 2.09 -17.49
N ARG A 92 -8.71 2.22 -16.18
CA ARG A 92 -7.76 3.03 -15.40
C ARG A 92 -6.50 2.22 -15.12
N PRO A 93 -5.31 2.77 -15.41
CA PRO A 93 -4.06 2.07 -15.12
C PRO A 93 -3.84 1.94 -13.61
N THR A 94 -3.20 0.86 -13.21
CA THR A 94 -2.78 0.59 -11.85
C THR A 94 -1.29 0.89 -11.67
N PHE A 95 -0.92 1.24 -10.44
CA PHE A 95 0.47 1.41 -10.05
C PHE A 95 0.69 0.82 -8.66
N ILE A 96 1.50 -0.24 -8.58
CA ILE A 96 1.82 -0.91 -7.32
C ILE A 96 3.23 -0.55 -6.87
N THR A 97 3.35 -0.16 -5.62
CA THR A 97 4.63 0.00 -4.92
C THR A 97 4.70 -0.82 -3.66
N LEU A 98 5.89 -1.29 -3.33
CA LEU A 98 6.21 -2.03 -2.13
C LEU A 98 7.10 -1.20 -1.23
N ARG A 99 6.94 -1.36 0.07
CA ARG A 99 7.81 -0.77 1.10
C ARG A 99 8.22 -1.85 2.09
N GLY A 100 9.54 -2.04 2.30
CA GLY A 100 10.07 -2.94 3.34
C GLY A 100 10.42 -2.20 4.62
N LYS A 101 11.02 -1.01 4.48
CA LYS A 101 11.51 -0.20 5.61
C LYS A 101 11.09 1.25 5.50
N THR A 102 10.98 1.89 6.66
CA THR A 102 10.75 3.35 6.80
C THR A 102 11.89 4.02 7.54
N ARG A 103 12.04 5.32 7.31
CA ARG A 103 12.94 6.22 8.06
C ARG A 103 12.10 7.11 8.95
N ALA A 104 12.71 7.68 9.98
CA ALA A 104 12.04 8.62 10.88
C ALA A 104 11.34 9.79 10.16
N LYS A 105 11.84 10.21 8.99
CA LYS A 105 11.25 11.30 8.19
C LYS A 105 10.09 10.87 7.29
N ASP A 106 9.84 9.58 7.16
CA ASP A 106 8.71 9.04 6.38
C ASP A 106 7.42 9.17 7.23
N GLY A 107 6.26 9.21 6.59
CA GLY A 107 4.97 9.29 7.28
C GLY A 107 4.53 10.70 7.70
N ARG A 108 5.14 11.75 7.14
CA ARG A 108 4.65 13.12 7.32
C ARG A 108 3.21 13.25 6.87
N ILE A 109 2.48 14.20 7.45
CA ILE A 109 1.12 14.55 7.04
C ILE A 109 1.13 14.95 5.55
N HIS A 110 0.26 14.32 4.76
CA HIS A 110 0.09 14.63 3.35
C HIS A 110 -1.25 14.15 2.82
N THR A 111 -1.64 14.62 1.66
CA THR A 111 -2.66 14.02 0.81
C THR A 111 -2.00 13.28 -0.33
N ASP A 112 -2.70 12.32 -0.91
CA ASP A 112 -2.26 11.71 -2.16
C ASP A 112 -2.43 12.67 -3.34
N THR A 113 -1.60 12.50 -4.37
CA THR A 113 -1.63 13.38 -5.56
C THR A 113 -2.90 13.18 -6.36
N LYS A 114 -3.42 14.25 -6.98
CA LYS A 114 -4.63 14.26 -7.84
C LYS A 114 -4.55 13.35 -9.08
N SER A 115 -3.38 12.80 -9.38
CA SER A 115 -3.20 11.78 -10.41
C SER A 115 -3.70 10.39 -10.00
N LYS A 116 -4.10 10.21 -8.72
CA LYS A 116 -4.69 8.99 -8.19
C LYS A 116 -6.19 9.19 -7.97
N LEU A 117 -6.97 8.16 -8.23
CA LEU A 117 -8.41 8.09 -7.96
C LEU A 117 -8.70 7.37 -6.65
N ILE A 118 -8.06 6.22 -6.48
CA ILE A 118 -8.16 5.34 -5.30
C ILE A 118 -6.76 4.95 -4.86
N THR A 119 -6.55 4.91 -3.56
CA THR A 119 -5.38 4.32 -2.93
C THR A 119 -5.81 3.17 -2.03
N LEU A 120 -5.17 2.01 -2.19
CA LEU A 120 -5.24 0.86 -1.32
C LEU A 120 -3.88 0.67 -0.64
N LEU A 121 -3.88 0.62 0.69
CA LEU A 121 -2.71 0.32 1.52
C LEU A 121 -2.95 -0.99 2.27
N LEU A 122 -2.16 -2.01 1.99
CA LEU A 122 -2.18 -3.30 2.68
C LEU A 122 -0.89 -3.49 3.47
N TYR A 123 -1.02 -3.91 4.72
CA TYR A 123 0.11 -4.17 5.61
C TYR A 123 0.40 -5.67 5.75
N LEU A 124 1.69 -6.00 5.90
CA LEU A 124 2.18 -7.38 5.92
C LEU A 124 3.17 -7.63 7.08
N ASN A 125 3.04 -6.92 8.19
CA ASN A 125 3.86 -7.18 9.37
C ASN A 125 3.11 -8.14 10.29
N PRO A 126 3.72 -9.27 10.70
CA PRO A 126 3.05 -10.26 11.55
C PRO A 126 2.54 -9.65 12.86
N GLU A 127 3.35 -8.81 13.48
CA GLU A 127 3.06 -8.12 14.74
C GLU A 127 3.45 -6.65 14.65
N TRP A 128 2.83 -5.81 15.50
CA TRP A 128 3.16 -4.40 15.60
C TRP A 128 3.01 -3.90 17.03
N GLU A 129 4.12 -3.88 17.76
CA GLU A 129 4.15 -3.46 19.16
C GLU A 129 4.32 -1.95 19.33
N SER A 130 4.94 -1.27 18.34
CA SER A 130 5.23 0.16 18.42
C SER A 130 3.97 1.02 18.37
N ASP A 131 3.91 2.06 19.19
CA ASP A 131 2.92 3.14 19.09
C ASP A 131 3.19 4.11 17.92
N ALA A 132 4.40 4.09 17.37
CA ALA A 132 4.74 4.85 16.18
C ALA A 132 4.51 4.02 14.91
N GLY A 133 4.50 4.66 13.73
CA GLY A 133 4.32 3.99 12.44
C GLY A 133 2.90 3.52 12.15
N ARG A 134 1.93 3.67 13.07
CA ARG A 134 0.50 3.40 12.84
C ARG A 134 -0.08 4.51 11.98
N LEU A 135 -0.79 4.15 10.92
CA LEU A 135 -1.36 5.14 10.01
C LEU A 135 -2.56 5.82 10.63
N ARG A 136 -2.61 7.13 10.51
CA ARG A 136 -3.71 7.97 11.01
C ARG A 136 -4.44 8.63 9.85
N ILE A 137 -5.77 8.57 9.87
CA ILE A 137 -6.66 9.37 9.04
C ILE A 137 -6.94 10.67 9.78
N LEU A 138 -6.59 11.80 9.19
CA LEU A 138 -6.53 13.10 9.86
C LEU A 138 -7.67 14.01 9.41
N ARG A 139 -8.09 14.91 10.30
CA ARG A 139 -9.08 15.95 10.00
C ARG A 139 -8.46 17.18 9.33
N ASP A 140 -7.16 17.39 9.50
CA ASP A 140 -6.44 18.55 8.97
C ASP A 140 -5.01 18.21 8.54
N SER A 141 -4.33 19.21 7.99
CA SER A 141 -2.95 19.15 7.50
C SER A 141 -1.87 19.41 8.54
N GLU A 142 -2.22 19.72 9.78
CA GLU A 142 -1.31 20.35 10.73
C GLU A 142 -0.97 19.45 11.91
N ASN A 143 -1.92 18.66 12.39
CA ASN A 143 -1.76 17.95 13.65
C ASN A 143 -2.01 16.45 13.52
N LEU A 144 -0.97 15.65 13.74
CA LEU A 144 -1.09 14.17 13.78
C LEU A 144 -2.03 13.66 14.89
N GLU A 145 -2.24 14.42 15.96
CA GLU A 145 -3.12 14.02 17.05
C GLU A 145 -4.61 14.33 16.76
N ASN A 146 -4.91 15.12 15.71
CA ASN A 146 -6.28 15.36 15.26
C ASN A 146 -6.73 14.31 14.23
N TYR A 147 -6.82 13.07 14.67
CA TYR A 147 -7.20 11.93 13.82
C TYR A 147 -8.56 11.34 14.18
N VAL A 148 -9.21 10.70 13.21
CA VAL A 148 -10.47 9.98 13.39
C VAL A 148 -10.26 8.50 13.68
N ILE A 149 -9.13 7.96 13.22
CA ILE A 149 -8.75 6.56 13.43
C ILE A 149 -7.25 6.37 13.26
N GLU A 150 -6.70 5.46 14.03
CA GLU A 150 -5.33 4.97 13.92
C GLU A 150 -5.34 3.49 13.52
N ILE A 151 -4.56 3.13 12.51
CA ILE A 151 -4.54 1.81 11.87
C ILE A 151 -3.16 1.19 12.10
N PRO A 152 -3.06 0.11 12.89
CA PRO A 152 -1.81 -0.61 13.06
C PRO A 152 -1.43 -1.29 11.73
N PRO A 153 -0.15 -1.27 11.34
CA PRO A 153 0.29 -1.87 10.08
C PRO A 153 0.48 -3.39 10.18
N THR A 154 -0.50 -4.10 10.77
CA THR A 154 -0.48 -5.55 10.98
C THR A 154 -0.89 -6.32 9.72
N LEU A 155 -0.54 -7.60 9.67
CA LEU A 155 -0.82 -8.50 8.55
C LEU A 155 -2.32 -8.55 8.22
N GLY A 156 -2.64 -8.33 6.94
CA GLY A 156 -4.01 -8.34 6.44
C GLY A 156 -4.80 -7.06 6.69
N GLN A 157 -4.26 -6.11 7.47
CA GLN A 157 -4.91 -4.81 7.67
C GLN A 157 -4.83 -3.98 6.39
N CYS A 158 -5.97 -3.62 5.84
CA CYS A 158 -6.08 -2.88 4.59
C CYS A 158 -6.90 -1.60 4.77
N LEU A 159 -6.37 -0.48 4.27
CA LEU A 159 -7.09 0.77 4.11
C LEU A 159 -7.31 1.02 2.63
N ILE A 160 -8.55 1.33 2.23
CA ILE A 160 -8.85 1.82 0.87
C ILE A 160 -9.53 3.17 1.00
N PHE A 161 -9.11 4.14 0.19
CA PHE A 161 -9.72 5.46 0.21
C PHE A 161 -9.78 6.12 -1.17
N LYS A 162 -10.81 6.94 -1.35
CA LYS A 162 -10.95 7.84 -2.50
C LYS A 162 -10.03 9.03 -2.29
N VAL A 163 -9.22 9.36 -3.31
CA VAL A 163 -8.32 10.50 -3.24
C VAL A 163 -9.12 11.79 -3.44
N THR A 164 -9.03 12.66 -2.46
CA THR A 164 -9.68 13.97 -2.39
C THR A 164 -8.69 15.04 -1.96
N ASP A 165 -9.04 16.31 -2.05
CA ASP A 165 -8.16 17.40 -1.63
C ASP A 165 -7.89 17.41 -0.12
N ASN A 166 -8.74 16.77 0.67
CA ASN A 166 -8.65 16.66 2.13
C ASN A 166 -8.33 15.24 2.65
N CYS A 167 -7.83 14.33 1.80
CA CYS A 167 -7.48 12.97 2.23
C CYS A 167 -6.18 12.94 3.06
N TRP A 168 -6.14 13.77 4.11
CA TRP A 168 -4.99 13.92 4.99
C TRP A 168 -4.72 12.65 5.79
N HIS A 169 -3.50 12.19 5.72
CA HIS A 169 -3.05 11.02 6.48
C HIS A 169 -1.55 11.10 6.76
N GLY A 170 -1.12 10.33 7.75
CA GLY A 170 0.28 10.29 8.16
C GLY A 170 0.47 9.31 9.30
N HIS A 171 1.67 9.23 9.85
CA HIS A 171 1.96 8.44 11.04
C HIS A 171 3.09 9.07 11.86
N LYS A 172 3.14 8.77 13.15
CA LYS A 172 4.28 9.15 14.00
C LYS A 172 5.58 8.61 13.40
N PRO A 173 6.70 9.37 13.52
CA PRO A 173 7.99 8.93 13.03
C PRO A 173 8.32 7.51 13.52
N PHE A 174 8.68 6.63 12.60
CA PHE A 174 9.10 5.27 12.87
C PHE A 174 10.25 4.91 11.94
N GLU A 175 11.28 4.30 12.49
CA GLU A 175 12.42 3.80 11.73
C GLU A 175 12.55 2.30 11.95
N GLY A 176 12.56 1.54 10.85
CA GLY A 176 12.63 0.09 10.92
C GLY A 176 11.84 -0.61 9.83
N GLU A 177 11.63 -1.89 10.02
CA GLU A 177 10.84 -2.72 9.12
C GLU A 177 9.36 -2.34 9.23
N ARG A 178 8.75 -2.05 8.09
CA ARG A 178 7.33 -1.73 7.97
C ARG A 178 6.88 -2.11 6.57
N ARG A 179 6.48 -3.37 6.43
CA ARG A 179 6.07 -3.96 5.15
C ARG A 179 4.70 -3.47 4.76
N ALA A 180 4.60 -2.91 3.57
CA ALA A 180 3.34 -2.45 3.01
C ALA A 180 3.33 -2.58 1.49
N ILE A 181 2.14 -2.82 0.95
CA ILE A 181 1.81 -2.75 -0.46
C ILE A 181 0.90 -1.54 -0.64
N GLN A 182 1.19 -0.72 -1.64
CA GLN A 182 0.29 0.34 -2.06
C GLN A 182 -0.10 0.13 -3.52
N LEU A 183 -1.39 -0.12 -3.75
CA LEU A 183 -2.01 -0.12 -5.08
C LEU A 183 -2.72 1.22 -5.29
N ASN A 184 -2.48 1.86 -6.43
CA ASN A 184 -3.18 3.07 -6.83
C ASN A 184 -3.88 2.83 -8.17
N TYR A 185 -5.15 3.24 -8.28
CA TYR A 185 -5.81 3.45 -9.55
C TYR A 185 -5.56 4.89 -9.99
N LEU A 186 -5.00 5.06 -11.17
CA LEU A 186 -4.56 6.37 -11.67
C LEU A 186 -5.56 6.95 -12.66
N THR A 187 -5.50 8.28 -12.83
CA THR A 187 -6.42 9.01 -13.71
C THR A 187 -6.25 8.64 -15.19
N ASN A 188 -5.02 8.34 -15.63
CA ASN A 188 -4.70 8.03 -17.02
C ASN A 188 -3.26 7.49 -17.18
N GLU A 189 -2.90 7.07 -18.39
CA GLU A 189 -1.58 6.56 -18.74
C GLU A 189 -0.46 7.60 -18.57
N ALA A 190 -0.71 8.89 -18.74
CA ALA A 190 0.28 9.93 -18.51
C ALA A 190 0.67 9.99 -17.03
N ALA A 191 -0.30 9.82 -16.12
CA ALA A 191 -0.05 9.70 -14.68
C ALA A 191 0.81 8.48 -14.37
N LEU A 192 0.54 7.32 -14.98
CA LEU A 192 1.36 6.11 -14.81
C LEU A 192 2.81 6.36 -15.25
N LYS A 193 3.04 6.92 -16.43
CA LYS A 193 4.38 7.26 -16.92
C LYS A 193 5.12 8.21 -15.97
N GLN A 194 4.42 9.20 -15.42
CA GLN A 194 4.99 10.13 -14.45
C GLN A 194 5.40 9.44 -13.14
N HIS A 195 4.56 8.55 -12.60
CA HIS A 195 4.87 7.79 -11.39
C HIS A 195 6.05 6.84 -11.62
N LEU A 196 6.07 6.10 -12.72
CA LEU A 196 7.17 5.21 -13.09
C LEU A 196 8.49 5.97 -13.24
N SER A 197 8.51 7.12 -13.92
CA SER A 197 9.74 7.91 -14.12
C SER A 197 10.31 8.43 -12.78
N LYS A 198 9.48 8.96 -11.89
CA LYS A 198 9.91 9.44 -10.56
C LYS A 198 10.51 8.31 -9.72
N HIS A 199 9.88 7.14 -9.73
CA HIS A 199 10.34 6.00 -8.94
C HIS A 199 11.56 5.30 -9.56
N ASN A 200 11.64 5.17 -10.88
CA ASN A 200 12.80 4.58 -11.56
C ASN A 200 14.06 5.43 -11.35
N LEU A 201 13.97 6.75 -11.40
CA LEU A 201 15.08 7.64 -11.07
C LEU A 201 15.54 7.44 -9.62
N SER A 202 14.61 7.32 -8.68
CA SER A 202 14.95 7.10 -7.27
C SER A 202 15.52 5.70 -7.01
N ALA A 203 15.05 4.66 -7.69
CA ALA A 203 15.55 3.30 -7.58
C ALA A 203 16.96 3.15 -8.19
N ARG A 204 17.20 3.73 -9.37
CA ARG A 204 18.52 3.76 -10.01
C ARG A 204 19.56 4.50 -9.14
N TRP A 205 19.17 5.62 -8.53
CA TRP A 205 20.03 6.37 -7.60
C TRP A 205 20.38 5.56 -6.34
N LYS A 206 19.44 4.79 -5.80
CA LYS A 206 19.66 3.94 -4.63
C LYS A 206 20.57 2.74 -4.95
N ASN A 207 20.38 2.11 -6.11
CA ASN A 207 21.24 1.02 -6.58
C ASN A 207 22.67 1.51 -6.85
N TRP A 208 22.85 2.70 -7.42
CA TRP A 208 24.15 3.33 -7.66
C TRP A 208 24.89 3.61 -6.32
N LYS A 209 24.24 4.17 -5.32
CA LYS A 209 24.84 4.40 -3.99
C LYS A 209 25.27 3.09 -3.31
N ARG A 210 24.51 2.03 -3.46
CA ARG A 210 24.80 0.70 -2.90
C ARG A 210 26.03 0.05 -3.55
N TRP A 211 26.28 0.35 -4.82
CA TRP A 211 27.46 -0.16 -5.53
C TRP A 211 28.76 0.51 -5.01
N PHE A 212 28.72 1.80 -4.72
CA PHE A 212 29.87 2.54 -4.18
C PHE A 212 30.16 2.26 -2.69
N SER A 213 29.14 2.01 -1.86
CA SER A 213 29.35 1.68 -0.45
C SER A 213 29.87 0.25 -0.20
N ARG A 214 29.92 -0.61 -1.23
CA ARG A 214 30.54 -1.95 -1.16
C ARG A 214 32.02 -1.95 -1.61
N GLY A 215 32.54 -0.82 -2.07
CA GLY A 215 33.92 -0.68 -2.55
C GLY A 215 34.94 -0.27 -1.49
N ASP A 216 34.52 0.04 -0.27
CA ASP A 216 35.40 0.51 0.81
C ASP A 216 35.76 -0.55 1.87
N GLU A 217 35.50 -1.84 1.58
CA GLU A 217 35.96 -2.95 2.41
C GLU A 217 36.99 -3.80 1.67
N TYR A 218 38.18 -3.22 1.40
CA TYR A 218 39.39 -3.98 1.11
C TYR A 218 40.59 -3.25 1.70
#